data_eb79d3651dc08442e15b43039a299523
#
_entry.id   eb79d3651dc08442e15b43039a299523
#
_cell.length_a   1.000
_cell.length_b   1.000
_cell.length_c   1.000
_cell.angle_alpha   90.00
_cell.angle_beta   90.00
_cell.angle_gamma   90.00
#
_symmetry.space_group_name_H-M   'P 1'
#
loop_
_entity.id
_entity.type
_entity.pdbx_description
1 polymer ?
#
loop_
_entity_poly.entity_id
_entity_poly.type
_entity_poly.pdbx_seq_one_letter_code
_entity_poly.pdbx_strand_id
1 'polypeptide(L)'
;MTQQTRVPSRASRTQEYGLEEDDSYYTERRPTSSVRYTQPRQQVIQRGNKRIVIHNEPPPRRTLHWSFILGIGMLFMLALWVLGSYAVSWWTNHELDATYGMPRTTQYDQVVGHSDSADHPTHFIAINLNSHITIIEIPSGNPSKARIYSGPTLYSDNGNSTPVTLEFSDVNGDGKIDMIVHIGDQQIIYLNDGTQFKPQQ
;
A
#
# COMPACT_ATOMS: atom_id res chain seq x y z
N MET A 1 -61.23 -6.21 33.78
CA MET A 1 -62.27 -6.60 32.83
C MET A 1 -61.62 -7.72 32.00
N THR A 2 -61.71 -8.99 32.47
CA THR A 2 -62.81 -9.94 32.18
C THR A 2 -63.01 -10.12 30.67
N GLN A 3 -62.84 -11.24 30.01
CA GLN A 3 -63.26 -12.65 30.17
C GLN A 3 -62.49 -13.45 29.13
N GLN A 4 -61.83 -14.63 29.33
CA GLN A 4 -62.43 -15.97 29.53
C GLN A 4 -63.45 -16.37 28.46
N THR A 5 -63.19 -17.44 27.67
CA THR A 5 -63.64 -18.85 27.74
C THR A 5 -63.70 -19.38 26.29
N ARG A 6 -63.50 -20.56 25.85
CA ARG A 6 -63.72 -21.93 26.39
C ARG A 6 -63.36 -22.98 25.32
N VAL A 7 -62.77 -24.01 25.75
CA VAL A 7 -62.70 -25.31 25.02
C VAL A 7 -64.09 -26.00 25.07
N PRO A 8 -64.42 -26.83 24.08
CA PRO A 8 -64.83 -28.14 24.50
C PRO A 8 -64.20 -29.32 23.71
N SER A 9 -64.00 -30.33 24.45
CA SER A 9 -63.59 -31.68 24.29
C SER A 9 -64.67 -32.57 23.63
N ARG A 10 -64.20 -33.76 23.12
CA ARG A 10 -64.90 -35.09 23.00
C ARG A 10 -65.51 -35.42 21.63
N ALA A 11 -65.17 -36.53 20.99
CA ALA A 11 -65.39 -37.89 21.46
C ALA A 11 -64.70 -38.91 20.55
N SER A 12 -64.24 -39.96 21.17
CA SER A 12 -63.81 -41.26 20.66
C SER A 12 -64.87 -41.94 19.82
N ARG A 13 -64.46 -42.57 18.74
CA ARG A 13 -65.13 -43.77 18.27
C ARG A 13 -64.13 -44.76 17.61
N THR A 14 -63.88 -45.79 18.31
CA THR A 14 -63.24 -47.04 17.85
C THR A 14 -64.12 -47.71 16.78
N GLN A 15 -63.52 -48.08 15.66
CA GLN A 15 -64.00 -49.26 14.88
C GLN A 15 -62.83 -49.90 14.18
N GLU A 16 -62.72 -51.13 14.47
CA GLU A 16 -61.82 -52.18 14.07
C GLU A 16 -62.23 -52.69 12.68
N TYR A 17 -61.31 -53.43 12.05
CA TYR A 17 -61.31 -54.30 10.86
C TYR A 17 -60.84 -53.73 9.53
N GLY A 18 -59.86 -54.45 9.03
CA GLY A 18 -59.52 -54.53 7.64
C GLY A 18 -58.02 -54.64 7.39
N LEU A 19 -57.48 -55.87 7.50
CA LEU A 19 -56.21 -56.22 6.90
C LEU A 19 -56.37 -56.13 5.38
N GLU A 20 -55.72 -55.21 4.73
CA GLU A 20 -55.30 -55.35 3.35
C GLU A 20 -53.87 -54.86 3.26
N GLU A 21 -52.98 -55.77 2.95
CA GLU A 21 -51.68 -55.56 2.38
C GLU A 21 -51.88 -54.68 1.15
N ASP A 22 -51.32 -53.46 1.16
CA ASP A 22 -51.06 -52.79 -0.09
C ASP A 22 -49.64 -52.17 -0.07
N ASP A 23 -49.01 -52.64 -1.10
CA ASP A 23 -47.63 -52.43 -1.48
C ASP A 23 -47.22 -50.97 -1.57
N SER A 24 -46.08 -50.73 -0.98
CA SER A 24 -45.06 -49.90 -1.57
C SER A 24 -45.43 -48.50 -2.11
N TYR A 25 -45.52 -47.54 -1.26
CA TYR A 25 -45.14 -46.18 -1.67
C TYR A 25 -43.72 -45.89 -1.25
N TYR A 26 -42.75 -46.43 -1.98
CA TYR A 26 -41.44 -45.81 -2.05
C TYR A 26 -41.60 -44.44 -2.71
N THR A 27 -41.76 -43.42 -1.92
CA THR A 27 -41.61 -42.06 -2.37
C THR A 27 -40.12 -41.85 -2.71
N GLU A 28 -39.84 -42.04 -3.97
CA GLU A 28 -38.55 -41.69 -4.57
C GLU A 28 -38.32 -40.23 -4.30
N ARG A 29 -37.51 -39.92 -3.27
CA ARG A 29 -37.07 -38.57 -3.00
C ARG A 29 -36.27 -38.07 -4.22
N ARG A 30 -36.89 -37.25 -5.02
CA ARG A 30 -36.21 -36.56 -6.11
C ARG A 30 -35.02 -35.81 -5.51
N PRO A 31 -33.79 -36.05 -5.99
CA PRO A 31 -32.65 -35.30 -5.55
C PRO A 31 -32.83 -33.82 -5.93
N THR A 32 -32.78 -32.93 -4.94
CA THR A 32 -32.91 -31.47 -5.09
C THR A 32 -31.68 -30.79 -5.70
N SER A 33 -30.72 -31.56 -6.22
CA SER A 33 -29.59 -31.00 -6.90
C SER A 33 -29.91 -30.82 -8.39
N SER A 34 -29.76 -29.59 -8.87
CA SER A 34 -29.98 -29.19 -10.27
C SER A 34 -28.96 -29.76 -11.27
N VAL A 35 -28.14 -30.69 -10.86
CA VAL A 35 -27.22 -31.41 -11.75
C VAL A 35 -28.00 -32.46 -12.53
N ARG A 36 -28.51 -32.11 -13.70
CA ARG A 36 -29.02 -33.06 -14.66
C ARG A 36 -27.86 -33.92 -15.14
N TYR A 37 -27.79 -35.16 -14.64
CA TYR A 37 -26.96 -36.17 -15.25
C TYR A 37 -27.57 -36.49 -16.63
N THR A 38 -27.03 -35.89 -17.67
CA THR A 38 -27.32 -36.30 -19.04
C THR A 38 -26.66 -37.65 -19.22
N GLN A 39 -27.45 -38.70 -19.19
CA GLN A 39 -26.94 -40.04 -19.54
C GLN A 39 -26.35 -39.98 -20.95
N PRO A 40 -25.16 -40.54 -21.16
CA PRO A 40 -24.56 -40.57 -22.49
C PRO A 40 -25.50 -41.30 -23.43
N ARG A 41 -25.91 -40.63 -24.50
CA ARG A 41 -26.74 -41.23 -25.55
C ARG A 41 -25.98 -42.42 -26.14
N GLN A 42 -26.40 -43.63 -25.79
CA GLN A 42 -25.91 -44.84 -26.43
C GLN A 42 -26.46 -44.90 -27.87
N GLN A 43 -25.60 -44.74 -28.85
CA GLN A 43 -25.96 -44.96 -30.24
C GLN A 43 -25.78 -46.46 -30.54
N VAL A 44 -26.90 -47.15 -30.71
CA VAL A 44 -26.89 -48.55 -31.09
C VAL A 44 -27.03 -48.62 -32.62
N ILE A 45 -25.96 -48.98 -33.30
CA ILE A 45 -25.97 -49.18 -34.76
C ILE A 45 -26.13 -50.70 -35.01
N GLN A 46 -27.24 -51.10 -35.62
CA GLN A 46 -27.42 -52.45 -36.11
C GLN A 46 -26.88 -52.56 -37.55
N ARG A 47 -25.85 -53.37 -37.72
CA ARG A 47 -25.32 -53.70 -39.04
C ARG A 47 -25.33 -55.21 -39.18
N GLY A 48 -26.34 -55.72 -39.87
CA GLY A 48 -26.58 -57.18 -40.02
C GLY A 48 -26.90 -57.84 -38.68
N ASN A 49 -26.38 -59.00 -38.42
CA ASN A 49 -26.64 -59.75 -37.20
C ASN A 49 -25.76 -59.40 -36.01
N LYS A 50 -24.98 -58.29 -36.11
CA LYS A 50 -24.12 -57.83 -35.04
C LYS A 50 -24.60 -56.48 -34.47
N ARG A 51 -24.77 -56.40 -33.15
CA ARG A 51 -25.15 -55.25 -32.39
C ARG A 51 -23.87 -54.60 -31.87
N ILE A 52 -23.50 -53.43 -32.40
CA ILE A 52 -22.33 -52.68 -31.94
C ILE A 52 -22.84 -51.53 -31.07
N VAL A 53 -22.50 -51.54 -29.80
CA VAL A 53 -22.81 -50.46 -28.85
C VAL A 53 -21.57 -49.55 -28.80
N ILE A 54 -21.71 -48.34 -29.33
CA ILE A 54 -20.65 -47.32 -29.25
C ILE A 54 -20.82 -46.59 -27.94
N HIS A 55 -19.94 -46.82 -27.00
CA HIS A 55 -19.80 -45.99 -25.79
C HIS A 55 -19.03 -44.72 -26.15
N ASN A 56 -19.78 -43.62 -26.30
CA ASN A 56 -19.16 -42.32 -26.36
C ASN A 56 -18.78 -41.89 -24.92
N GLU A 57 -17.59 -42.21 -24.49
CA GLU A 57 -17.08 -41.65 -23.23
C GLU A 57 -16.92 -40.17 -23.40
N PRO A 58 -17.49 -39.34 -22.52
CA PRO A 58 -17.24 -37.88 -22.55
C PRO A 58 -15.75 -37.63 -22.36
N PRO A 59 -15.17 -36.65 -23.10
CA PRO A 59 -13.75 -36.35 -22.96
C PRO A 59 -13.42 -36.01 -21.51
N PRO A 60 -12.26 -36.47 -21.01
CA PRO A 60 -11.86 -36.24 -19.64
C PRO A 60 -11.84 -34.71 -19.38
N ARG A 61 -12.64 -34.27 -18.43
CA ARG A 61 -12.61 -32.86 -17.99
C ARG A 61 -11.24 -32.62 -17.38
N ARG A 62 -10.40 -31.81 -18.06
CA ARG A 62 -9.12 -31.34 -17.52
C ARG A 62 -9.45 -30.45 -16.33
N THR A 63 -9.40 -30.97 -15.13
CA THR A 63 -9.45 -30.18 -13.91
C THR A 63 -8.10 -29.51 -13.77
N LEU A 64 -8.07 -28.18 -13.81
CA LEU A 64 -6.87 -27.43 -13.46
C LEU A 64 -6.43 -27.88 -12.06
N HIS A 65 -5.17 -28.31 -11.96
CA HIS A 65 -4.63 -28.70 -10.68
C HIS A 65 -4.65 -27.51 -9.73
N TRP A 66 -5.04 -27.71 -8.48
CA TRP A 66 -5.17 -26.63 -7.49
C TRP A 66 -3.86 -25.82 -7.29
N SER A 67 -2.70 -26.47 -7.48
CA SER A 67 -1.40 -25.82 -7.42
C SER A 67 -1.21 -24.74 -8.51
N PHE A 68 -1.89 -24.87 -9.65
CA PHE A 68 -1.85 -23.86 -10.71
C PHE A 68 -2.58 -22.57 -10.27
N ILE A 69 -3.71 -22.72 -9.59
CA ILE A 69 -4.47 -21.61 -9.03
C ILE A 69 -3.64 -20.91 -7.94
N LEU A 70 -2.98 -21.69 -7.09
CA LEU A 70 -2.09 -21.18 -6.04
C LEU A 70 -0.88 -20.44 -6.64
N GLY A 71 -0.27 -20.97 -7.70
CA GLY A 71 0.82 -20.33 -8.42
C GLY A 71 0.42 -18.98 -9.03
N ILE A 72 -0.75 -18.91 -9.66
CA ILE A 72 -1.30 -17.64 -10.19
C ILE A 72 -1.55 -16.65 -9.06
N GLY A 73 -2.12 -17.09 -7.93
CA GLY A 73 -2.35 -16.25 -6.76
C GLY A 73 -1.05 -15.64 -6.21
N MET A 74 0.00 -16.45 -6.16
CA MET A 74 1.34 -15.99 -5.72
C MET A 74 1.94 -14.95 -6.68
N LEU A 75 1.85 -15.19 -7.99
CA LEU A 75 2.31 -14.23 -9.00
C LEU A 75 1.51 -12.93 -8.95
N PHE A 76 0.21 -13.01 -8.74
CA PHE A 76 -0.65 -11.84 -8.59
C PHE A 76 -0.26 -11.00 -7.35
N MET A 77 -0.03 -11.66 -6.21
CA MET A 77 0.45 -10.99 -5.00
C MET A 77 1.81 -10.30 -5.19
N LEU A 78 2.73 -10.97 -5.88
CA LEU A 78 4.04 -10.40 -6.20
C LEU A 78 3.91 -9.17 -7.12
N ALA A 79 3.04 -9.26 -8.13
CA ALA A 79 2.76 -8.13 -9.01
C ALA A 79 2.15 -6.95 -8.24
N LEU A 80 1.19 -7.20 -7.34
CA LEU A 80 0.62 -6.17 -6.48
C LEU A 80 1.65 -5.53 -5.56
N TRP A 81 2.56 -6.33 -4.99
CA TRP A 81 3.64 -5.81 -4.14
C TRP A 81 4.59 -4.90 -4.92
N VAL A 82 5.00 -5.32 -6.13
CA VAL A 82 5.85 -4.50 -7.00
C VAL A 82 5.15 -3.21 -7.41
N LEU A 83 3.90 -3.30 -7.88
CA LEU A 83 3.12 -2.11 -8.26
C LEU A 83 2.91 -1.17 -7.06
N GLY A 84 2.63 -1.72 -5.88
CA GLY A 84 2.49 -0.96 -4.64
C GLY A 84 3.78 -0.21 -4.27
N SER A 85 4.94 -0.87 -4.37
CA SER A 85 6.22 -0.23 -4.08
C SER A 85 6.54 0.91 -5.05
N TYR A 86 6.24 0.73 -6.34
CA TYR A 86 6.37 1.81 -7.32
C TYR A 86 5.44 2.99 -7.03
N ALA A 87 4.19 2.71 -6.68
CA ALA A 87 3.21 3.75 -6.35
C ALA A 87 3.63 4.57 -5.12
N VAL A 88 4.12 3.92 -4.07
CA VAL A 88 4.63 4.59 -2.87
C VAL A 88 5.86 5.45 -3.20
N SER A 89 6.84 4.91 -3.92
CA SER A 89 8.03 5.66 -4.34
C SER A 89 7.68 6.87 -5.20
N TRP A 90 6.75 6.71 -6.14
CA TRP A 90 6.28 7.79 -6.99
C TRP A 90 5.60 8.89 -6.16
N TRP A 91 4.73 8.51 -5.22
CA TRP A 91 4.04 9.45 -4.34
C TRP A 91 5.02 10.25 -3.48
N THR A 92 5.94 9.55 -2.80
CA THR A 92 6.94 10.19 -1.93
C THR A 92 7.83 11.17 -2.72
N ASN A 93 8.29 10.79 -3.91
CA ASN A 93 9.08 11.67 -4.74
C ASN A 93 8.28 12.90 -5.21
N HIS A 94 7.02 12.70 -5.58
CA HIS A 94 6.15 13.79 -6.01
C HIS A 94 5.88 14.80 -4.88
N GLU A 95 5.66 14.33 -3.66
CA GLU A 95 5.50 15.18 -2.48
C GLU A 95 6.77 15.98 -2.18
N LEU A 96 7.94 15.33 -2.23
CA LEU A 96 9.23 16.00 -2.07
C LEU A 96 9.49 17.03 -3.17
N ASP A 97 9.15 16.73 -4.42
CA ASP A 97 9.30 17.64 -5.55
C ASP A 97 8.41 18.87 -5.42
N ALA A 98 7.19 18.68 -4.91
CA ALA A 98 6.27 19.78 -4.67
C ALA A 98 6.72 20.68 -3.49
N THR A 99 7.35 20.09 -2.47
CA THR A 99 7.78 20.81 -1.26
C THR A 99 9.11 21.55 -1.45
N TYR A 100 10.09 20.90 -2.06
CA TYR A 100 11.47 21.42 -2.15
C TYR A 100 11.90 21.84 -3.55
N GLY A 101 11.13 21.50 -4.58
CA GLY A 101 11.50 21.75 -5.97
C GLY A 101 12.65 20.87 -6.47
N MET A 102 13.10 21.18 -7.69
CA MET A 102 14.30 20.59 -8.29
C MET A 102 15.16 21.72 -8.88
N PRO A 103 16.42 21.94 -8.42
CA PRO A 103 17.13 21.23 -7.34
C PRO A 103 16.49 21.45 -5.96
N ARG A 104 16.72 20.52 -5.02
CA ARG A 104 16.20 20.62 -3.66
C ARG A 104 16.73 21.87 -2.99
N THR A 105 15.85 22.85 -2.74
CA THR A 105 16.20 24.16 -2.21
C THR A 105 15.31 24.50 -1.03
N THR A 106 15.91 24.94 0.06
CA THR A 106 15.22 25.49 1.23
C THR A 106 15.74 26.86 1.57
N GLN A 107 14.89 27.72 2.14
CA GLN A 107 15.21 29.09 2.46
C GLN A 107 14.80 29.40 3.90
N TYR A 108 15.63 30.17 4.61
CA TYR A 108 15.43 30.53 6.01
C TYR A 108 15.88 31.95 6.25
N ASP A 109 15.15 32.67 7.10
CA ASP A 109 15.54 33.99 7.62
C ASP A 109 15.81 33.83 9.11
N GLN A 110 17.06 34.12 9.53
CA GLN A 110 17.48 33.97 10.91
C GLN A 110 18.48 35.06 11.31
N VAL A 111 18.35 35.54 12.54
CA VAL A 111 19.35 36.45 13.14
C VAL A 111 20.44 35.60 13.78
N VAL A 112 21.67 35.73 13.27
CA VAL A 112 22.82 34.92 13.71
C VAL A 112 24.00 35.78 14.24
N GLY A 113 23.87 37.12 14.22
CA GLY A 113 24.91 38.03 14.71
C GLY A 113 25.96 38.41 13.66
N HIS A 114 25.74 38.12 12.38
CA HIS A 114 26.66 38.50 11.28
C HIS A 114 26.34 39.87 10.67
N SER A 115 26.21 40.89 11.52
CA SER A 115 25.78 42.24 11.16
C SER A 115 24.31 42.31 10.73
N ASP A 116 23.51 41.45 11.24
CA ASP A 116 22.08 41.35 11.03
C ASP A 116 21.30 41.84 12.26
N SER A 117 20.00 42.01 12.10
CA SER A 117 19.09 42.43 13.16
C SER A 117 17.71 41.79 12.95
N ALA A 118 16.84 41.96 13.93
CA ALA A 118 15.47 41.44 13.83
C ALA A 118 14.68 42.03 12.63
N ASP A 119 14.96 43.30 12.28
CA ASP A 119 14.34 43.96 11.13
C ASP A 119 14.99 43.57 9.79
N HIS A 120 16.24 43.15 9.83
CA HIS A 120 17.05 42.74 8.67
C HIS A 120 17.79 41.46 8.99
N PRO A 121 17.11 40.31 9.03
CA PRO A 121 17.74 39.03 9.30
C PRO A 121 18.66 38.59 8.16
N THR A 122 19.52 37.65 8.45
CA THR A 122 20.34 36.98 7.45
C THR A 122 19.45 35.96 6.71
N HIS A 123 19.53 36.03 5.38
CA HIS A 123 18.83 35.09 4.52
C HIS A 123 19.75 33.91 4.15
N PHE A 124 19.28 32.71 4.39
CA PHE A 124 19.98 31.47 4.08
C PHE A 124 19.28 30.69 2.97
N ILE A 125 20.06 30.18 2.03
CA ILE A 125 19.58 29.31 0.96
C ILE A 125 20.41 28.03 1.01
N ALA A 126 19.79 26.90 1.33
CA ALA A 126 20.43 25.61 1.27
C ALA A 126 19.99 24.91 -0.01
N ILE A 127 20.93 24.41 -0.80
CA ILE A 127 20.72 23.82 -2.12
C ILE A 127 21.43 22.48 -2.20
N ASN A 128 20.73 21.48 -2.67
CA ASN A 128 21.34 20.24 -3.14
C ASN A 128 21.40 20.28 -4.67
N LEU A 129 22.56 20.61 -5.21
CA LEU A 129 22.78 20.68 -6.65
C LEU A 129 23.67 19.51 -7.11
N ASN A 130 23.08 18.58 -7.86
CA ASN A 130 23.78 17.39 -8.35
C ASN A 130 24.52 16.63 -7.23
N SER A 131 23.84 16.36 -6.12
CA SER A 131 24.40 15.71 -4.93
C SER A 131 25.46 16.51 -4.19
N HIS A 132 25.70 17.77 -4.55
CA HIS A 132 26.57 18.67 -3.83
C HIS A 132 25.75 19.62 -2.97
N ILE A 133 26.00 19.61 -1.68
CA ILE A 133 25.33 20.51 -0.75
C ILE A 133 26.05 21.83 -0.73
N THR A 134 25.29 22.91 -0.93
CA THR A 134 25.79 24.27 -0.90
C THR A 134 24.83 25.12 -0.07
N ILE A 135 25.39 25.90 0.88
CA ILE A 135 24.61 26.83 1.68
C ILE A 135 25.12 28.25 1.35
N ILE A 136 24.19 29.12 1.03
CA ILE A 136 24.47 30.53 0.75
C ILE A 136 23.90 31.35 1.89
N GLU A 137 24.74 32.12 2.56
CA GLU A 137 24.39 33.10 3.56
C GLU A 137 24.41 34.50 2.93
N ILE A 138 23.33 35.25 3.12
CA ILE A 138 23.21 36.64 2.63
C ILE A 138 22.92 37.54 3.86
N PRO A 139 23.96 38.07 4.52
CA PRO A 139 23.81 38.90 5.73
C PRO A 139 22.97 40.15 5.47
N SER A 140 21.93 40.35 6.31
CA SER A 140 21.01 41.51 6.21
C SER A 140 20.42 41.69 4.81
N GLY A 141 20.26 40.61 4.03
CA GLY A 141 19.76 40.65 2.64
C GLY A 141 20.72 41.37 1.67
N ASN A 142 21.97 41.59 2.02
CA ASN A 142 22.96 42.24 1.15
C ASN A 142 23.77 41.21 0.34
N PRO A 143 23.52 41.05 -0.97
CA PRO A 143 24.20 40.03 -1.79
C PRO A 143 25.71 40.26 -1.92
N SER A 144 26.20 41.52 -1.76
CA SER A 144 27.64 41.82 -1.83
C SER A 144 28.45 41.26 -0.65
N LYS A 145 27.76 40.84 0.42
CA LYS A 145 28.34 40.19 1.59
C LYS A 145 28.05 38.70 1.65
N ALA A 146 27.51 38.15 0.58
CA ALA A 146 27.15 36.75 0.55
C ALA A 146 28.35 35.83 0.79
N ARG A 147 28.15 34.78 1.56
CA ARG A 147 29.14 33.72 1.84
C ARG A 147 28.58 32.38 1.37
N ILE A 148 29.48 31.52 0.94
CA ILE A 148 29.13 30.19 0.47
C ILE A 148 29.84 29.16 1.34
N TYR A 149 29.06 28.26 1.91
CA TYR A 149 29.54 27.09 2.65
C TYR A 149 29.32 25.83 1.84
N SER A 150 30.42 25.13 1.54
CA SER A 150 30.35 23.86 0.84
C SER A 150 30.14 22.72 1.84
N GLY A 151 29.07 21.99 1.68
CA GLY A 151 28.82 20.78 2.40
C GLY A 151 29.40 19.54 1.71
N PRO A 152 29.03 18.34 2.14
CA PRO A 152 29.50 17.10 1.55
C PRO A 152 28.89 16.83 0.18
N THR A 153 29.53 15.90 -0.55
CA THR A 153 28.94 15.29 -1.72
C THR A 153 28.23 14.01 -1.32
N LEU A 154 27.01 13.83 -1.77
CA LEU A 154 26.21 12.66 -1.45
C LEU A 154 26.44 11.57 -2.51
N TYR A 155 27.05 10.46 -2.09
CA TYR A 155 27.31 9.30 -2.96
C TYR A 155 26.22 8.22 -2.81
N SER A 156 24.98 8.57 -3.14
CA SER A 156 23.86 7.62 -3.11
C SER A 156 23.04 7.72 -4.38
N ASP A 157 22.33 6.65 -4.72
CA ASP A 157 21.45 6.60 -5.90
C ASP A 157 20.38 7.73 -5.90
N ASN A 158 19.97 8.18 -4.71
CA ASN A 158 19.00 9.25 -4.51
C ASN A 158 19.66 10.56 -4.03
N GLY A 159 20.98 10.71 -4.15
CA GLY A 159 21.70 11.89 -3.64
C GLY A 159 21.12 13.21 -4.12
N ASN A 160 20.74 13.30 -5.41
CA ASN A 160 20.13 14.51 -5.99
C ASN A 160 18.75 14.85 -5.41
N SER A 161 18.02 13.84 -4.92
CA SER A 161 16.66 13.99 -4.39
C SER A 161 16.62 14.16 -2.88
N THR A 162 17.78 14.12 -2.20
CA THR A 162 17.84 14.28 -0.75
C THR A 162 17.60 15.73 -0.38
N PRO A 163 16.57 16.07 0.43
CA PRO A 163 16.34 17.42 0.89
C PRO A 163 17.43 17.86 1.87
N VAL A 164 17.72 19.15 1.88
CA VAL A 164 18.61 19.79 2.83
C VAL A 164 17.82 20.82 3.60
N THR A 165 17.85 20.73 4.92
CA THR A 165 17.18 21.70 5.81
C THR A 165 18.17 22.28 6.81
N LEU A 166 17.90 23.49 7.26
CA LEU A 166 18.72 24.18 8.24
C LEU A 166 17.95 24.32 9.55
N GLU A 167 18.67 24.15 10.64
CA GLU A 167 18.23 24.46 11.99
C GLU A 167 19.26 25.38 12.63
N PHE A 168 18.81 26.30 13.48
CA PHE A 168 19.66 27.29 14.11
C PHE A 168 19.49 27.26 15.62
N SER A 169 20.54 26.89 16.34
CA SER A 169 20.57 26.85 17.81
C SER A 169 22.00 27.00 18.34
N ASP A 170 22.13 27.42 19.58
CA ASP A 170 23.44 27.42 20.27
C ASP A 170 23.76 26.01 20.73
N VAL A 171 24.63 25.29 19.99
CA VAL A 171 24.97 23.89 20.24
C VAL A 171 26.12 23.79 21.26
N ASN A 172 27.03 24.75 21.31
CA ASN A 172 28.22 24.73 22.14
C ASN A 172 28.08 25.52 23.46
N GLY A 173 27.00 26.28 23.63
CA GLY A 173 26.72 27.07 24.84
C GLY A 173 27.53 28.37 24.92
N ASP A 174 28.03 28.92 23.79
CA ASP A 174 28.82 30.15 23.76
C ASP A 174 27.94 31.41 23.59
N GLY A 175 26.63 31.24 23.53
CA GLY A 175 25.66 32.33 23.36
C GLY A 175 25.47 32.80 21.93
N LYS A 176 26.11 32.16 20.95
CA LYS A 176 25.91 32.44 19.52
C LYS A 176 25.09 31.36 18.88
N ILE A 177 24.37 31.73 17.86
CA ILE A 177 23.49 30.77 17.13
C ILE A 177 24.31 30.04 16.09
N ASP A 178 24.49 28.75 16.26
CA ASP A 178 25.14 27.85 15.32
C ASP A 178 24.16 27.39 14.25
N MET A 179 24.68 26.84 13.14
CA MET A 179 23.89 26.30 12.03
C MET A 179 24.05 24.78 11.97
N ILE A 180 22.93 24.08 12.05
CA ILE A 180 22.85 22.63 11.92
C ILE A 180 22.24 22.34 10.54
N VAL A 181 22.97 21.62 9.73
CA VAL A 181 22.55 21.21 8.37
C VAL A 181 22.07 19.76 8.42
N HIS A 182 20.80 19.54 8.18
CA HIS A 182 20.21 18.21 8.10
C HIS A 182 20.18 17.74 6.64
N ILE A 183 20.66 16.53 6.39
CA ILE A 183 20.76 15.92 5.09
C ILE A 183 20.26 14.48 5.19
N GLY A 184 18.98 14.24 4.92
CA GLY A 184 18.35 12.95 5.23
C GLY A 184 18.46 12.63 6.73
N ASP A 185 19.11 11.51 7.07
CA ASP A 185 19.30 11.07 8.46
C ASP A 185 20.63 11.57 9.07
N GLN A 186 21.38 12.37 8.34
CA GLN A 186 22.68 12.92 8.77
C GLN A 186 22.57 14.39 9.13
N GLN A 187 23.42 14.83 10.04
CA GLN A 187 23.55 16.23 10.40
C GLN A 187 25.02 16.69 10.42
N ILE A 188 25.24 17.93 10.05
CA ILE A 188 26.54 18.59 10.09
C ILE A 188 26.38 19.88 10.86
N ILE A 189 27.24 20.10 11.85
CA ILE A 189 27.22 21.31 12.67
C ILE A 189 28.26 22.30 12.17
N TYR A 190 27.84 23.55 11.99
CA TYR A 190 28.70 24.67 11.70
C TYR A 190 28.63 25.64 12.86
N LEU A 191 29.76 25.78 13.57
CA LEU A 191 29.87 26.68 14.72
C LEU A 191 30.02 28.12 14.26
N ASN A 192 29.36 29.04 14.94
CA ASN A 192 29.39 30.48 14.69
C ASN A 192 30.53 31.13 15.46
N ASP A 193 31.50 31.72 14.76
CA ASP A 193 32.59 32.45 15.41
C ASP A 193 32.23 33.94 15.69
N GLY A 194 31.01 34.37 15.35
CA GLY A 194 30.51 35.75 15.47
C GLY A 194 30.65 36.54 14.18
N THR A 195 31.31 35.98 13.15
CA THR A 195 31.47 36.61 11.84
C THR A 195 31.12 35.68 10.71
N GLN A 196 31.32 34.38 10.86
CA GLN A 196 31.06 33.32 9.88
C GLN A 196 30.87 31.98 10.56
N PHE A 197 30.36 31.02 9.82
CA PHE A 197 30.22 29.65 10.25
C PHE A 197 31.45 28.82 9.87
N LYS A 198 31.86 27.92 10.76
CA LYS A 198 32.96 26.96 10.55
C LYS A 198 32.49 25.53 10.84
N PRO A 199 32.78 24.56 9.98
CA PRO A 199 32.40 23.19 10.27
C PRO A 199 33.04 22.70 11.55
N GLN A 200 32.27 22.04 12.42
CA GLN A 200 32.78 21.40 13.60
C GLN A 200 33.61 20.18 13.15
N GLN A 201 34.88 20.15 13.58
CA GLN A 201 35.82 19.06 13.26
C GLN A 201 35.73 17.95 14.31
#